data_6d97b9890ac8e52fe61854745800a443
#
_entry.id   6d97b9890ac8e52fe61854745800a443
#
_cell.length_a   1.000
_cell.length_b   1.000
_cell.length_c   1.000
_cell.angle_alpha   90.00
_cell.angle_beta   90.00
_cell.angle_gamma   90.00
#
_symmetry.space_group_name_H-M   'P 1'
#
loop_
_entity.id
_entity.type
_entity.pdbx_description
1 polymer ?
#
loop_
_entity_poly.entity_id
_entity_poly.type
_entity_poly.pdbx_seq_one_letter_code
_entity_poly.pdbx_strand_id
1 'polypeptide(L)'
;MTLIDPASQDPARAGEISGEAEEAGTDFIMVGGSTNIDQGMMDRTIDQIKASCSRRIIIFPGSSSMVSGKADAIYFMSLLNSRNPDFIIRQQARASRYLLGMGLETIPMGYIVVEPGMTVGRVGEADLIRSEDLKSARDYSLAGQFFGMRLIYLEAGSGATSPVPPDMISAVKAVLKVPLIVGGGIRDPCAASRAAKAGANIIVTGTIAEKSAEVRPVLEPIIQAVRHSSRDDKI
;
A
#
# COMPACT_ATOMS: atom_id res chain seq x y z
N MET A 1 1.10 8.33 2.23
CA MET A 1 1.66 7.63 1.05
C MET A 1 0.57 7.56 0.00
N THR A 2 0.87 7.94 -1.23
CA THR A 2 -0.12 7.97 -2.33
C THR A 2 0.16 6.83 -3.31
N LEU A 3 -0.85 5.99 -3.56
CA LEU A 3 -0.81 4.89 -4.52
C LEU A 3 -1.33 5.38 -5.88
N ILE A 4 -0.60 5.06 -6.93
CA ILE A 4 -0.93 5.32 -8.33
C ILE A 4 -0.96 3.96 -9.05
N ASP A 5 -2.12 3.58 -9.58
CA ASP A 5 -2.27 2.35 -10.37
C ASP A 5 -2.07 2.66 -11.87
N PRO A 6 -0.98 2.19 -12.50
CA PRO A 6 -0.72 2.46 -13.91
C PRO A 6 -1.77 1.90 -14.89
N ALA A 7 -2.65 1.01 -14.42
CA ALA A 7 -3.76 0.52 -15.22
C ALA A 7 -4.98 1.46 -15.21
N SER A 8 -5.03 2.42 -14.29
CA SER A 8 -6.17 3.32 -14.07
C SER A 8 -6.03 4.66 -14.80
N GLN A 9 -4.84 5.05 -15.21
CA GLN A 9 -4.56 6.30 -15.93
C GLN A 9 -3.33 6.16 -16.84
N ASP A 10 -3.18 7.10 -17.79
CA ASP A 10 -1.97 7.18 -18.59
C ASP A 10 -0.76 7.70 -17.78
N PRO A 11 0.48 7.49 -18.28
CA PRO A 11 1.69 7.93 -17.58
C PRO A 11 1.77 9.44 -17.32
N ALA A 12 1.27 10.29 -18.21
CA ALA A 12 1.31 11.73 -18.01
C ALA A 12 0.42 12.15 -16.84
N ARG A 13 -0.79 11.59 -16.76
CA ARG A 13 -1.68 11.81 -15.62
C ARG A 13 -1.10 11.30 -14.31
N ALA A 14 -0.39 10.16 -14.33
CA ALA A 14 0.32 9.65 -13.16
C ALA A 14 1.39 10.64 -12.65
N GLY A 15 2.11 11.30 -13.57
CA GLY A 15 3.03 12.39 -13.25
C GLY A 15 2.33 13.57 -12.57
N GLU A 16 1.22 14.07 -13.14
CA GLU A 16 0.43 15.16 -12.55
C GLU A 16 -0.06 14.81 -11.14
N ILE A 17 -0.68 13.63 -10.97
CA ILE A 17 -1.14 13.12 -9.65
C ILE A 17 0.01 13.11 -8.64
N SER A 18 1.20 12.67 -9.04
CA SER A 18 2.35 12.58 -8.13
C SER A 18 2.87 13.95 -7.72
N GLY A 19 2.93 14.91 -8.63
CA GLY A 19 3.32 16.30 -8.35
C GLY A 19 2.37 16.96 -7.34
N GLU A 20 1.07 16.91 -7.61
CA GLU A 20 0.06 17.44 -6.69
C GLU A 20 0.04 16.71 -5.34
N ALA A 21 0.30 15.38 -5.31
CA ALA A 21 0.41 14.63 -4.08
C ALA A 21 1.65 15.05 -3.26
N GLU A 22 2.76 15.36 -3.91
CA GLU A 22 3.95 15.91 -3.23
C GLU A 22 3.64 17.29 -2.63
N GLU A 23 3.00 18.18 -3.38
CA GLU A 23 2.57 19.50 -2.90
C GLU A 23 1.60 19.38 -1.70
N ALA A 24 0.70 18.36 -1.71
CA ALA A 24 -0.17 18.03 -0.58
C ALA A 24 0.61 17.50 0.64
N GLY A 25 1.88 17.14 0.47
CA GLY A 25 2.77 16.67 1.53
C GLY A 25 2.88 15.16 1.67
N THR A 26 2.60 14.37 0.62
CA THR A 26 2.84 12.92 0.66
C THR A 26 4.33 12.62 0.89
N ASP A 27 4.63 11.55 1.64
CA ASP A 27 6.02 11.20 1.95
C ASP A 27 6.65 10.26 0.91
N PHE A 28 5.84 9.39 0.29
CA PHE A 28 6.26 8.42 -0.72
C PHE A 28 5.18 8.22 -1.77
N ILE A 29 5.59 7.87 -2.98
CA ILE A 29 4.70 7.41 -4.05
C ILE A 29 4.78 5.89 -4.13
N MET A 30 3.63 5.21 -4.13
CA MET A 30 3.52 3.79 -4.47
C MET A 30 3.03 3.67 -5.92
N VAL A 31 3.65 2.78 -6.69
CA VAL A 31 3.23 2.52 -8.09
C VAL A 31 2.90 1.05 -8.24
N GLY A 32 1.68 0.76 -8.60
CA GLY A 32 1.21 -0.62 -8.78
C GLY A 32 -0.27 -0.79 -8.49
N GLY A 33 -0.73 -2.02 -8.55
CA GLY A 33 -2.15 -2.37 -8.35
C GLY A 33 -2.41 -3.84 -8.61
N SER A 34 -3.69 -4.22 -8.54
CA SER A 34 -4.12 -5.62 -8.73
C SER A 34 -4.24 -6.01 -10.20
N THR A 35 -4.17 -5.07 -11.14
CA THR A 35 -4.23 -5.31 -12.57
C THR A 35 -2.83 -5.48 -13.13
N ASN A 36 -2.63 -6.56 -13.90
CA ASN A 36 -1.33 -6.82 -14.50
C ASN A 36 -1.04 -5.83 -15.63
N ILE A 37 0.15 -5.23 -15.60
CA ILE A 37 0.70 -4.37 -16.66
C ILE A 37 2.07 -4.88 -17.07
N ASP A 38 2.53 -4.50 -18.27
CA ASP A 38 3.87 -4.83 -18.72
C ASP A 38 4.93 -3.89 -18.12
N GLN A 39 6.19 -4.33 -18.19
CA GLN A 39 7.34 -3.55 -17.72
C GLN A 39 7.44 -2.19 -18.42
N GLY A 40 7.14 -2.13 -19.73
CA GLY A 40 7.22 -0.88 -20.48
C GLY A 40 6.24 0.19 -19.98
N MET A 41 5.01 -0.22 -19.60
CA MET A 41 4.05 0.70 -18.97
C MET A 41 4.54 1.15 -17.61
N MET A 42 5.06 0.24 -16.79
CA MET A 42 5.65 0.56 -15.48
C MET A 42 6.78 1.58 -15.63
N ASP A 43 7.71 1.34 -16.56
CA ASP A 43 8.85 2.22 -16.83
C ASP A 43 8.41 3.62 -17.25
N ARG A 44 7.46 3.72 -18.19
CA ARG A 44 6.93 5.03 -18.64
C ARG A 44 6.22 5.77 -17.51
N THR A 45 5.44 5.07 -16.70
CA THR A 45 4.75 5.67 -15.56
C THR A 45 5.74 6.22 -14.55
N ILE A 46 6.78 5.44 -14.19
CA ILE A 46 7.82 5.88 -13.24
C ILE A 46 8.61 7.07 -13.81
N ASP A 47 8.93 7.09 -15.10
CA ASP A 47 9.61 8.23 -15.74
C ASP A 47 8.79 9.53 -15.61
N GLN A 48 7.48 9.48 -15.85
CA GLN A 48 6.61 10.64 -15.72
C GLN A 48 6.47 11.10 -14.26
N ILE A 49 6.38 10.16 -13.32
CA ILE A 49 6.37 10.48 -11.89
C ILE A 49 7.69 11.16 -11.50
N LYS A 50 8.84 10.65 -11.91
CA LYS A 50 10.15 11.25 -11.61
C LYS A 50 10.35 12.64 -12.24
N ALA A 51 9.70 12.90 -13.36
CA ALA A 51 9.74 14.21 -13.99
C ALA A 51 8.93 15.28 -13.22
N SER A 52 7.94 14.86 -12.44
CA SER A 52 6.97 15.73 -11.75
C SER A 52 7.10 15.73 -10.23
N CYS A 53 7.78 14.75 -9.65
CA CYS A 53 7.80 14.50 -8.20
C CYS A 53 9.19 14.07 -7.74
N SER A 54 9.67 14.63 -6.64
CA SER A 54 10.97 14.30 -6.03
C SER A 54 10.89 13.17 -4.98
N ARG A 55 9.67 12.70 -4.65
CA ARG A 55 9.47 11.67 -3.64
C ARG A 55 9.95 10.32 -4.13
N ARG A 56 10.45 9.51 -3.19
CA ARG A 56 10.87 8.14 -3.50
C ARG A 56 9.68 7.31 -3.97
N ILE A 57 9.96 6.46 -4.96
CA ILE A 57 8.98 5.60 -5.62
C ILE A 57 9.19 4.16 -5.15
N ILE A 58 8.13 3.55 -4.62
CA ILE A 58 8.12 2.16 -4.18
C ILE A 58 7.14 1.39 -5.06
N ILE A 59 7.61 0.35 -5.73
CA ILE A 59 6.74 -0.54 -6.51
C ILE A 59 5.87 -1.37 -5.56
N PHE A 60 4.56 -1.41 -5.83
CA PHE A 60 3.58 -2.28 -5.20
C PHE A 60 3.08 -3.31 -6.23
N PRO A 61 3.78 -4.45 -6.38
CA PRO A 61 3.59 -5.33 -7.52
C PRO A 61 2.37 -6.22 -7.35
N GLY A 62 1.48 -6.27 -8.34
CA GLY A 62 0.40 -7.25 -8.44
C GLY A 62 0.87 -8.60 -9.01
N SER A 63 2.03 -8.63 -9.67
CA SER A 63 2.60 -9.85 -10.27
C SER A 63 4.13 -9.74 -10.42
N SER A 64 4.78 -10.86 -10.74
CA SER A 64 6.23 -10.92 -10.97
C SER A 64 6.73 -10.14 -12.20
N SER A 65 5.84 -9.71 -13.09
CA SER A 65 6.17 -8.87 -14.25
C SER A 65 6.13 -7.36 -13.95
N MET A 66 5.53 -6.97 -12.84
CA MET A 66 5.42 -5.56 -12.43
C MET A 66 6.69 -5.12 -11.69
N VAL A 67 7.79 -5.11 -12.38
CA VAL A 67 9.10 -4.71 -11.86
C VAL A 67 9.73 -3.66 -12.76
N SER A 68 10.52 -2.74 -12.19
CA SER A 68 11.26 -1.73 -12.95
C SER A 68 12.49 -1.31 -12.16
N GLY A 69 13.65 -1.32 -12.77
CA GLY A 69 14.89 -0.79 -12.18
C GLY A 69 14.92 0.74 -12.03
N LYS A 70 13.86 1.43 -12.47
CA LYS A 70 13.75 2.89 -12.37
C LYS A 70 13.20 3.37 -11.03
N ALA A 71 12.55 2.50 -10.24
CA ALA A 71 12.08 2.83 -8.90
C ALA A 71 13.21 2.84 -7.87
N ASP A 72 12.93 3.33 -6.67
CA ASP A 72 13.88 3.32 -5.56
C ASP A 72 13.81 2.01 -4.77
N ALA A 73 12.61 1.44 -4.63
CA ALA A 73 12.38 0.20 -3.88
C ALA A 73 11.18 -0.59 -4.44
N ILE A 74 11.06 -1.83 -4.00
CA ILE A 74 9.91 -2.68 -4.26
C ILE A 74 9.47 -3.39 -2.98
N TYR A 75 8.17 -3.46 -2.74
CA TYR A 75 7.62 -4.35 -1.73
C TYR A 75 7.74 -5.80 -2.20
N PHE A 76 8.63 -6.54 -1.55
CA PHE A 76 8.76 -7.97 -1.71
C PHE A 76 7.71 -8.64 -0.83
N MET A 77 6.47 -8.53 -1.29
CA MET A 77 5.30 -8.82 -0.48
C MET A 77 4.82 -10.26 -0.62
N SER A 78 4.34 -10.84 0.48
CA SER A 78 3.64 -12.10 0.54
C SER A 78 2.21 -11.88 1.03
N LEU A 79 1.21 -12.34 0.27
CA LEU A 79 -0.20 -12.32 0.68
C LEU A 79 -0.43 -13.46 1.66
N LEU A 80 -0.29 -13.18 2.97
CA LEU A 80 -0.18 -14.18 4.02
C LEU A 80 -1.45 -15.02 4.20
N ASN A 81 -2.63 -14.45 3.95
CA ASN A 81 -3.91 -15.14 4.02
C ASN A 81 -4.46 -15.55 2.65
N SER A 82 -3.61 -15.70 1.63
CA SER A 82 -4.02 -16.31 0.36
C SER A 82 -4.11 -17.83 0.49
N ARG A 83 -5.08 -18.42 -0.21
CA ARG A 83 -5.20 -19.87 -0.41
C ARG A 83 -4.36 -20.36 -1.60
N ASN A 84 -3.80 -19.43 -2.38
CA ASN A 84 -3.02 -19.73 -3.56
C ASN A 84 -1.53 -19.46 -3.30
N PRO A 85 -0.67 -20.53 -3.33
CA PRO A 85 0.78 -20.38 -3.14
C PRO A 85 1.45 -19.42 -4.12
N ASP A 86 0.82 -19.11 -5.26
CA ASP A 86 1.37 -18.15 -6.22
C ASP A 86 1.51 -16.76 -5.59
N PHE A 87 0.55 -16.33 -4.77
CA PHE A 87 0.58 -15.03 -4.09
C PHE A 87 1.37 -15.06 -2.77
N ILE A 88 1.62 -16.25 -2.22
CA ILE A 88 2.40 -16.37 -1.00
C ILE A 88 3.90 -16.33 -1.30
N ILE A 89 4.38 -17.11 -2.31
CA ILE A 89 5.83 -17.26 -2.54
C ILE A 89 6.24 -17.42 -4.02
N ARG A 90 5.38 -17.98 -4.89
CA ARG A 90 5.83 -18.34 -6.25
C ARG A 90 6.10 -17.13 -7.14
N GLN A 91 5.29 -16.06 -7.04
CA GLN A 91 5.52 -14.80 -7.77
C GLN A 91 6.85 -14.17 -7.31
N GLN A 92 7.12 -14.17 -6.01
CA GLN A 92 8.35 -13.67 -5.43
C GLN A 92 9.56 -14.47 -5.92
N ALA A 93 9.46 -15.80 -5.94
CA ALA A 93 10.52 -16.67 -6.46
C ALA A 93 10.81 -16.38 -7.95
N ARG A 94 9.79 -16.17 -8.79
CA ARG A 94 9.96 -15.80 -10.20
C ARG A 94 10.63 -14.43 -10.36
N ALA A 95 10.26 -13.43 -9.54
CA ALA A 95 10.80 -12.08 -9.60
C ALA A 95 12.24 -11.98 -9.07
N SER A 96 12.66 -12.84 -8.13
CA SER A 96 13.92 -12.72 -7.39
C SER A 96 15.15 -12.62 -8.29
N ARG A 97 15.19 -13.39 -9.38
CA ARG A 97 16.32 -13.38 -10.32
C ARG A 97 16.45 -12.03 -11.04
N TYR A 98 15.33 -11.42 -11.40
CA TYR A 98 15.32 -10.11 -12.06
C TYR A 98 15.70 -9.00 -11.07
N LEU A 99 15.16 -9.05 -9.85
CA LEU A 99 15.44 -8.06 -8.80
C LEU A 99 16.92 -8.03 -8.40
N LEU A 100 17.58 -9.19 -8.38
CA LEU A 100 19.00 -9.29 -8.02
C LEU A 100 19.89 -8.40 -8.93
N GLY A 101 19.53 -8.25 -10.22
CA GLY A 101 20.28 -7.44 -11.19
C GLY A 101 19.84 -5.98 -11.27
N MET A 102 18.75 -5.57 -10.62
CA MET A 102 18.17 -4.23 -10.77
C MET A 102 18.69 -3.19 -9.77
N GLY A 103 19.36 -3.61 -8.70
CA GLY A 103 19.85 -2.68 -7.66
C GLY A 103 18.72 -2.04 -6.81
N LEU A 104 17.49 -2.56 -6.89
CA LEU A 104 16.35 -2.09 -6.10
C LEU A 104 16.48 -2.50 -4.63
N GLU A 105 16.11 -1.61 -3.70
CA GLU A 105 15.84 -2.04 -2.33
C GLU A 105 14.62 -2.94 -2.30
N THR A 106 14.81 -4.20 -1.88
CA THR A 106 13.70 -5.13 -1.65
C THR A 106 13.23 -5.02 -0.20
N ILE A 107 11.95 -4.69 0.00
CA ILE A 107 11.35 -4.52 1.33
C ILE A 107 10.42 -5.69 1.62
N PRO A 108 10.84 -6.68 2.45
CA PRO A 108 9.98 -7.79 2.83
C PRO A 108 8.73 -7.31 3.56
N MET A 109 7.54 -7.67 3.05
CA MET A 109 6.26 -7.19 3.57
C MET A 109 5.23 -8.32 3.68
N GLY A 110 4.60 -8.46 4.85
CA GLY A 110 3.41 -9.27 5.05
C GLY A 110 2.17 -8.50 4.65
N TYR A 111 1.46 -8.98 3.62
CA TYR A 111 0.25 -8.38 3.11
C TYR A 111 -0.95 -9.22 3.55
N ILE A 112 -1.93 -8.61 4.20
CA ILE A 112 -3.07 -9.29 4.81
C ILE A 112 -4.33 -8.58 4.35
N VAL A 113 -5.22 -9.30 3.66
CA VAL A 113 -6.48 -8.74 3.17
C VAL A 113 -7.60 -9.02 4.16
N VAL A 114 -8.27 -7.95 4.56
CA VAL A 114 -9.46 -8.01 5.43
C VAL A 114 -10.72 -7.67 4.62
N GLU A 115 -11.89 -7.93 5.17
CA GLU A 115 -13.16 -7.51 4.56
C GLU A 115 -13.22 -6.00 4.31
N PRO A 116 -13.84 -5.59 3.18
CA PRO A 116 -14.50 -6.38 2.14
C PRO A 116 -13.56 -6.98 1.08
N GLY A 117 -12.25 -6.68 1.09
CA GLY A 117 -11.23 -7.26 0.23
C GLY A 117 -11.24 -6.84 -1.23
N MET A 118 -12.39 -6.44 -1.77
CA MET A 118 -12.58 -5.96 -3.13
C MET A 118 -11.87 -6.80 -4.21
N THR A 119 -11.25 -6.16 -5.21
CA THR A 119 -10.54 -6.83 -6.29
C THR A 119 -9.34 -7.62 -5.79
N VAL A 120 -8.55 -7.10 -4.85
CA VAL A 120 -7.36 -7.78 -4.33
C VAL A 120 -7.73 -9.05 -3.58
N GLY A 121 -8.82 -9.05 -2.81
CA GLY A 121 -9.31 -10.25 -2.12
C GLY A 121 -9.68 -11.36 -3.09
N ARG A 122 -10.36 -11.01 -4.19
CA ARG A 122 -10.77 -11.95 -5.24
C ARG A 122 -9.59 -12.45 -6.07
N VAL A 123 -8.76 -11.55 -6.60
CA VAL A 123 -7.61 -11.90 -7.44
C VAL A 123 -6.56 -12.66 -6.64
N GLY A 124 -6.29 -12.23 -5.42
CA GLY A 124 -5.33 -12.87 -4.52
C GLY A 124 -5.84 -14.16 -3.87
N GLU A 125 -7.09 -14.57 -4.16
CA GLU A 125 -7.74 -15.73 -3.53
C GLU A 125 -7.60 -15.71 -1.99
N ALA A 126 -7.77 -14.52 -1.41
CA ALA A 126 -7.58 -14.32 0.01
C ALA A 126 -8.72 -14.97 0.83
N ASP A 127 -8.33 -15.64 1.90
CA ASP A 127 -9.26 -16.02 2.97
C ASP A 127 -9.46 -14.77 3.85
N LEU A 128 -10.50 -13.98 3.50
CA LEU A 128 -10.68 -12.65 4.07
C LEU A 128 -10.87 -12.72 5.59
N ILE A 129 -10.10 -11.91 6.32
CA ILE A 129 -10.31 -11.76 7.76
C ILE A 129 -11.52 -10.86 7.98
N ARG A 130 -12.51 -11.35 8.72
CA ARG A 130 -13.71 -10.57 9.06
C ARG A 130 -13.36 -9.39 9.96
N SER A 131 -14.13 -8.32 9.84
CA SER A 131 -13.90 -7.06 10.54
C SER A 131 -13.83 -7.20 12.07
N GLU A 132 -14.50 -8.17 12.65
CA GLU A 132 -14.52 -8.47 14.08
C GLU A 132 -13.48 -9.52 14.52
N ASP A 133 -12.79 -10.19 13.59
CA ASP A 133 -11.81 -11.23 13.90
C ASP A 133 -10.41 -10.64 14.18
N LEU A 134 -10.32 -9.96 15.31
CA LEU A 134 -9.07 -9.35 15.79
C LEU A 134 -7.98 -10.41 16.07
N LYS A 135 -8.39 -11.64 16.41
CA LYS A 135 -7.46 -12.73 16.70
C LYS A 135 -6.71 -13.14 15.45
N SER A 136 -7.40 -13.49 14.38
CA SER A 136 -6.76 -13.89 13.12
C SER A 136 -5.89 -12.78 12.55
N ALA A 137 -6.33 -11.51 12.62
CA ALA A 137 -5.52 -10.37 12.18
C ALA A 137 -4.18 -10.28 12.93
N ARG A 138 -4.16 -10.49 14.25
CA ARG A 138 -2.94 -10.53 15.06
C ARG A 138 -2.07 -11.74 14.71
N ASP A 139 -2.68 -12.92 14.60
CA ASP A 139 -1.94 -14.17 14.38
C ASP A 139 -1.19 -14.15 13.04
N TYR A 140 -1.84 -13.72 11.93
CA TYR A 140 -1.18 -13.52 10.65
C TYR A 140 -0.10 -12.45 10.69
N SER A 141 -0.35 -11.34 11.38
CA SER A 141 0.62 -10.24 11.50
C SER A 141 1.87 -10.67 12.27
N LEU A 142 1.71 -11.40 13.38
CA LEU A 142 2.82 -11.99 14.14
C LEU A 142 3.59 -13.02 13.32
N ALA A 143 2.90 -13.89 12.58
CA ALA A 143 3.55 -14.86 11.70
C ALA A 143 4.44 -14.15 10.66
N GLY A 144 3.94 -13.09 10.01
CA GLY A 144 4.72 -12.26 9.10
C GLY A 144 5.96 -11.66 9.76
N GLN A 145 5.80 -11.07 10.96
CA GLN A 145 6.93 -10.53 11.72
C GLN A 145 7.96 -11.62 12.08
N PHE A 146 7.52 -12.81 12.50
CA PHE A 146 8.42 -13.93 12.83
C PHE A 146 9.12 -14.51 11.61
N PHE A 147 8.53 -14.45 10.43
CA PHE A 147 9.21 -14.74 9.16
C PHE A 147 10.25 -13.69 8.75
N GLY A 148 10.42 -12.62 9.53
CA GLY A 148 11.39 -11.56 9.25
C GLY A 148 10.89 -10.46 8.31
N MET A 149 9.59 -10.35 8.13
CA MET A 149 9.02 -9.25 7.34
C MET A 149 9.23 -7.92 8.05
N ARG A 150 9.67 -6.91 7.29
CA ARG A 150 10.04 -5.58 7.80
C ARG A 150 8.83 -4.64 7.92
N LEU A 151 7.72 -5.00 7.30
CA LEU A 151 6.45 -4.26 7.29
C LEU A 151 5.30 -5.26 7.33
N ILE A 152 4.19 -4.85 7.95
CA ILE A 152 2.89 -5.52 7.83
C ILE A 152 1.89 -4.54 7.23
N TYR A 153 1.07 -5.01 6.30
CA TYR A 153 0.05 -4.21 5.64
C TYR A 153 -1.34 -4.86 5.82
N LEU A 154 -2.27 -4.14 6.44
CA LEU A 154 -3.69 -4.50 6.49
C LEU A 154 -4.44 -3.77 5.37
N GLU A 155 -5.08 -4.51 4.48
CA GLU A 155 -5.74 -4.00 3.29
C GLU A 155 -7.23 -4.35 3.26
N ALA A 156 -8.09 -3.33 3.18
CA ALA A 156 -9.53 -3.53 2.99
C ALA A 156 -9.95 -3.62 1.50
N GLY A 157 -9.05 -3.29 0.60
CA GLY A 157 -9.28 -3.27 -0.85
C GLY A 157 -9.49 -1.88 -1.43
N SER A 158 -8.93 -1.65 -2.63
CA SER A 158 -9.11 -0.39 -3.36
C SER A 158 -10.59 -0.14 -3.62
N GLY A 159 -11.06 1.06 -3.27
CA GLY A 159 -12.46 1.44 -3.41
C GLY A 159 -13.40 0.86 -2.34
N ALA A 160 -12.90 0.20 -1.30
CA ALA A 160 -13.72 -0.36 -0.22
C ALA A 160 -14.65 0.69 0.40
N THR A 161 -15.86 0.28 0.75
CA THR A 161 -16.86 1.16 1.40
C THR A 161 -16.50 1.45 2.86
N SER A 162 -15.79 0.52 3.51
CA SER A 162 -15.32 0.65 4.89
C SER A 162 -13.82 0.40 4.94
N PRO A 163 -13.03 1.24 5.63
CA PRO A 163 -11.62 0.97 5.87
C PRO A 163 -11.44 -0.13 6.92
N VAL A 164 -10.19 -0.58 7.11
CA VAL A 164 -9.81 -1.47 8.22
C VAL A 164 -10.29 -0.89 9.54
N PRO A 165 -11.00 -1.65 10.41
CA PRO A 165 -11.52 -1.16 11.67
C PRO A 165 -10.42 -0.66 12.62
N PRO A 166 -10.60 0.46 13.32
CA PRO A 166 -9.61 0.97 14.29
C PRO A 166 -9.24 -0.03 15.37
N ASP A 167 -10.21 -0.82 15.86
CA ASP A 167 -9.96 -1.85 16.88
C ASP A 167 -9.04 -2.95 16.36
N MET A 168 -9.17 -3.33 15.09
CA MET A 168 -8.26 -4.28 14.43
C MET A 168 -6.86 -3.69 14.30
N ILE A 169 -6.75 -2.43 13.88
CA ILE A 169 -5.45 -1.73 13.78
C ILE A 169 -4.77 -1.71 15.15
N SER A 170 -5.49 -1.32 16.20
CA SER A 170 -4.97 -1.26 17.57
C SER A 170 -4.54 -2.64 18.08
N ALA A 171 -5.36 -3.66 17.86
CA ALA A 171 -5.06 -5.03 18.29
C ALA A 171 -3.81 -5.60 17.60
N VAL A 172 -3.63 -5.32 16.30
CA VAL A 172 -2.45 -5.73 15.54
C VAL A 172 -1.24 -4.92 15.97
N LYS A 173 -1.38 -3.59 16.11
CA LYS A 173 -0.27 -2.70 16.51
C LYS A 173 0.29 -3.06 17.89
N ALA A 174 -0.57 -3.46 18.82
CA ALA A 174 -0.17 -3.83 20.18
C ALA A 174 0.84 -4.99 20.24
N VAL A 175 0.89 -5.84 19.22
CA VAL A 175 1.79 -7.01 19.17
C VAL A 175 2.95 -6.84 18.18
N LEU A 176 2.90 -5.86 17.28
CA LEU A 176 3.93 -5.64 16.26
C LEU A 176 5.06 -4.74 16.76
N LYS A 177 6.30 -5.14 16.43
CA LYS A 177 7.52 -4.32 16.56
C LYS A 177 7.93 -3.66 15.25
N VAL A 178 7.37 -4.13 14.12
CA VAL A 178 7.59 -3.55 12.79
C VAL A 178 6.51 -2.52 12.46
N PRO A 179 6.74 -1.60 11.50
CA PRO A 179 5.73 -0.65 11.06
C PRO A 179 4.49 -1.35 10.49
N LEU A 180 3.33 -0.77 10.78
CA LEU A 180 2.03 -1.18 10.27
C LEU A 180 1.54 -0.20 9.20
N ILE A 181 1.27 -0.71 8.00
CA ILE A 181 0.63 0.00 6.91
C ILE A 181 -0.87 -0.32 6.91
N VAL A 182 -1.69 0.67 6.63
CA VAL A 182 -3.14 0.50 6.49
C VAL A 182 -3.60 1.16 5.20
N GLY A 183 -4.35 0.43 4.38
CA GLY A 183 -4.95 0.92 3.14
C GLY A 183 -6.34 0.36 2.86
N GLY A 184 -6.94 0.90 1.81
CA GLY A 184 -8.30 0.56 1.41
C GLY A 184 -9.37 1.37 2.14
N GLY A 185 -10.26 2.02 1.40
CA GLY A 185 -11.43 2.71 1.93
C GLY A 185 -11.19 4.04 2.66
N ILE A 186 -9.95 4.51 2.79
CA ILE A 186 -9.64 5.79 3.45
C ILE A 186 -9.82 6.94 2.44
N ARG A 187 -10.86 7.77 2.66
CA ARG A 187 -11.28 8.81 1.71
C ARG A 187 -11.44 10.20 2.31
N ASP A 188 -11.35 10.31 3.62
CA ASP A 188 -11.57 11.56 4.33
C ASP A 188 -10.63 11.71 5.54
N PRO A 189 -10.44 12.94 6.04
CA PRO A 189 -9.56 13.22 7.16
C PRO A 189 -9.93 12.47 8.44
N CYS A 190 -11.22 12.24 8.67
CA CYS A 190 -11.71 11.58 9.87
C CYS A 190 -11.32 10.09 9.88
N ALA A 191 -11.48 9.38 8.76
CA ALA A 191 -11.04 7.99 8.60
C ALA A 191 -9.52 7.87 8.74
N ALA A 192 -8.76 8.77 8.14
CA ALA A 192 -7.31 8.82 8.23
C ALA A 192 -6.82 9.07 9.66
N SER A 193 -7.44 10.03 10.37
CA SER A 193 -7.14 10.32 11.77
C SER A 193 -7.43 9.12 12.68
N ARG A 194 -8.58 8.43 12.49
CA ARG A 194 -8.90 7.23 13.27
C ARG A 194 -7.88 6.12 13.07
N ALA A 195 -7.46 5.87 11.81
CA ALA A 195 -6.45 4.84 11.54
C ALA A 195 -5.09 5.19 12.16
N ALA A 196 -4.66 6.46 12.08
CA ALA A 196 -3.42 6.93 12.68
C ALA A 196 -3.45 6.80 14.21
N LYS A 197 -4.54 7.26 14.87
CA LYS A 197 -4.73 7.15 16.33
C LYS A 197 -4.80 5.70 16.80
N ALA A 198 -5.30 4.79 15.96
CA ALA A 198 -5.31 3.36 16.24
C ALA A 198 -3.92 2.71 16.12
N GLY A 199 -2.90 3.43 15.64
CA GLY A 199 -1.51 2.99 15.62
C GLY A 199 -0.97 2.63 14.22
N ALA A 200 -1.68 2.96 13.14
CA ALA A 200 -1.12 2.86 11.80
C ALA A 200 0.10 3.78 11.66
N ASN A 201 1.25 3.24 11.26
CA ASN A 201 2.47 4.02 11.02
C ASN A 201 2.46 4.67 9.63
N ILE A 202 1.82 4.01 8.67
CA ILE A 202 1.72 4.46 7.29
C ILE A 202 0.27 4.27 6.83
N ILE A 203 -0.29 5.31 6.22
CA ILE A 203 -1.63 5.29 5.63
C ILE A 203 -1.49 5.43 4.12
N VAL A 204 -2.20 4.56 3.38
CA VAL A 204 -2.20 4.55 1.92
C VAL A 204 -3.54 5.03 1.40
N THR A 205 -3.49 6.01 0.49
CA THR A 205 -4.62 6.50 -0.29
C THR A 205 -4.31 6.34 -1.78
N GLY A 206 -5.24 5.81 -2.56
CA GLY A 206 -5.10 5.66 -4.03
C GLY A 206 -6.32 6.21 -4.75
N THR A 207 -7.43 5.47 -4.70
CA THR A 207 -8.67 5.77 -5.45
C THR A 207 -9.15 7.23 -5.36
N ILE A 208 -8.95 7.89 -4.21
CA ILE A 208 -9.36 9.28 -4.05
C ILE A 208 -8.49 10.24 -4.86
N ALA A 209 -7.19 9.98 -4.96
CA ALA A 209 -6.28 10.76 -5.78
C ALA A 209 -6.56 10.55 -7.27
N GLU A 210 -6.73 9.28 -7.69
CA GLU A 210 -6.95 8.90 -9.09
C GLU A 210 -8.26 9.44 -9.67
N LYS A 211 -9.33 9.52 -8.84
CA LYS A 211 -10.66 9.99 -9.26
C LYS A 211 -10.85 11.50 -9.16
N SER A 212 -9.91 12.20 -8.58
CA SER A 212 -10.01 13.66 -8.41
C SER A 212 -9.40 14.39 -9.61
N ALA A 213 -10.09 15.43 -10.10
CA ALA A 213 -9.54 16.33 -11.10
C ALA A 213 -8.36 17.13 -10.53
N GLU A 214 -8.51 17.63 -9.31
CA GLU A 214 -7.48 18.32 -8.52
C GLU A 214 -7.16 17.45 -7.31
N VAL A 215 -5.91 16.98 -7.21
CA VAL A 215 -5.49 15.99 -6.21
C VAL A 215 -5.11 16.66 -4.89
N ARG A 216 -4.39 17.78 -4.95
CA ARG A 216 -3.90 18.48 -3.77
C ARG A 216 -5.01 18.87 -2.77
N PRO A 217 -6.12 19.54 -3.20
CA PRO A 217 -7.18 19.94 -2.25
C PRO A 217 -7.82 18.76 -1.52
N VAL A 218 -7.76 17.57 -2.11
CA VAL A 218 -8.35 16.35 -1.55
C VAL A 218 -7.38 15.64 -0.62
N LEU A 219 -6.09 15.55 -0.98
CA LEU A 219 -5.09 14.84 -0.17
C LEU A 219 -4.57 15.65 1.00
N GLU A 220 -4.40 16.95 0.86
CA GLU A 220 -3.81 17.81 1.88
C GLU A 220 -4.53 17.71 3.25
N PRO A 221 -5.88 17.80 3.33
CA PRO A 221 -6.60 17.63 4.60
C PRO A 221 -6.41 16.24 5.21
N ILE A 222 -6.35 15.19 4.39
CA ILE A 222 -6.12 13.81 4.84
C ILE A 222 -4.73 13.68 5.46
N ILE A 223 -3.70 14.18 4.77
CA ILE A 223 -2.31 14.12 5.23
C ILE A 223 -2.13 14.94 6.52
N GLN A 224 -2.74 16.12 6.59
CA GLN A 224 -2.71 16.94 7.81
C GLN A 224 -3.36 16.23 9.00
N ALA A 225 -4.51 15.57 8.80
CA ALA A 225 -5.18 14.81 9.84
C ALA A 225 -4.31 13.67 10.40
N VAL A 226 -3.56 12.97 9.52
CA VAL A 226 -2.59 11.95 9.95
C VAL A 226 -1.47 12.56 10.79
N ARG A 227 -0.88 13.65 10.32
CA ARG A 227 0.26 14.32 11.01
C ARG A 227 -0.11 14.87 12.37
N HIS A 228 -1.31 15.46 12.53
CA HIS A 228 -1.79 15.94 13.82
C HIS A 228 -2.02 14.77 14.79
N SER A 229 -2.63 13.68 14.31
CA SER A 229 -2.90 12.51 15.15
C SER A 229 -1.64 11.85 15.72
N SER A 230 -0.51 11.91 14.98
CA SER A 230 0.77 11.34 15.41
C SER A 230 1.54 12.22 16.41
N ARG A 231 1.11 13.47 16.63
CA ARG A 231 1.76 14.40 17.59
C ARG A 231 1.14 14.32 18.98
N ASP A 232 -0.15 13.96 19.06
CA ASP A 232 -0.88 13.88 20.33
C ASP A 232 -0.40 12.70 21.22
N ASP A 233 0.25 11.69 20.65
CA ASP A 233 0.78 10.53 21.39
C ASP A 233 2.18 10.75 22.00
N LYS A 234 2.72 11.98 21.95
CA LYS A 234 4.09 12.30 22.44
C LYS A 234 4.10 13.22 23.68
N ILE A 235 2.96 13.31 24.40
CA ILE A 235 2.88 14.06 25.68
C ILE A 235 2.73 13.10 26.84
#